data_c87836827a554e9008483591e8af357b
#
_entry.id   c87836827a554e9008483591e8af357b
#
_cell.length_a   1.000
_cell.length_b   1.000
_cell.length_c   1.000
_cell.angle_alpha   90.00
_cell.angle_beta   90.00
_cell.angle_gamma   90.00
#
_symmetry.space_group_name_H-M   'P 1'
#
loop_
_entity.id
_entity.type
_entity.pdbx_description
1 polymer ?
#
loop_
_entity_poly.entity_id
_entity_poly.type
_entity_poly.pdbx_seq_one_letter_code
_entity_poly.pdbx_strand_id
1 'polypeptide(L)'
;MEQKLLHKMFNGEATDNELTQIRQWVNADKMNRETFYHERALFDALQLNAFQKGNHVRKQSVPLWKWIGSAAAAVIALFLLYNIPVFTTKNIQPEIALNTIKVPAGQRVEVTLSDGTHIWLNARSEFSYPASFNGNTREVRLKGEAFFDVAKDRNKKFIVNTGRCEVEVLGTQFNVEAYNENEFSTALIQGSVKVTDKSQPDESVVL
;
A
#
# COMPACT_ATOMS: atom_id res chain seq x y z
N MET A 1 2.70 54.89 -64.42
CA MET A 1 3.23 53.64 -63.87
C MET A 1 2.06 52.65 -63.83
N GLU A 2 2.28 51.43 -64.30
CA GLU A 2 1.25 50.41 -64.21
C GLU A 2 1.08 49.91 -62.74
N GLN A 3 -0.18 49.88 -62.24
CA GLN A 3 -0.51 49.40 -60.93
C GLN A 3 0.01 47.97 -60.71
N LYS A 4 0.06 47.17 -61.73
CA LYS A 4 0.58 45.79 -61.73
C LYS A 4 2.04 45.69 -61.30
N LEU A 5 2.86 46.70 -61.66
CA LEU A 5 4.29 46.73 -61.29
C LEU A 5 4.51 47.12 -59.84
N LEU A 6 3.65 48.00 -59.27
CA LEU A 6 3.67 48.34 -57.86
C LEU A 6 3.25 47.14 -56.99
N HIS A 7 2.21 46.40 -57.42
CA HIS A 7 1.77 45.21 -56.71
C HIS A 7 2.84 44.09 -56.70
N LYS A 8 3.61 43.93 -57.80
CA LYS A 8 4.74 43.00 -57.83
C LYS A 8 5.81 43.37 -56.79
N MET A 9 6.09 44.68 -56.69
CA MET A 9 7.05 45.15 -55.65
C MET A 9 6.52 44.93 -54.25
N PHE A 10 5.23 45.16 -53.99
CA PHE A 10 4.62 44.96 -52.67
C PHE A 10 4.58 43.47 -52.27
N ASN A 11 4.49 42.55 -53.21
CA ASN A 11 4.57 41.12 -53.01
C ASN A 11 6.02 40.58 -52.89
N GLY A 12 7.04 41.42 -53.15
CA GLY A 12 8.44 41.00 -53.19
C GLY A 12 8.85 40.23 -54.44
N GLU A 13 8.06 40.32 -55.52
CA GLU A 13 8.25 39.62 -56.80
C GLU A 13 8.91 40.50 -57.87
N ALA A 14 9.24 41.77 -57.57
CA ALA A 14 9.83 42.67 -58.49
C ALA A 14 11.35 42.42 -58.70
N THR A 15 11.81 42.43 -59.94
CA THR A 15 13.21 42.33 -60.33
C THR A 15 13.97 43.63 -60.02
N ASP A 16 15.29 43.56 -59.90
CA ASP A 16 16.14 44.76 -59.63
C ASP A 16 15.95 45.88 -60.65
N ASN A 17 15.69 45.53 -61.92
CA ASN A 17 15.43 46.51 -62.97
C ASN A 17 14.08 47.18 -62.76
N GLU A 18 13.04 46.42 -62.37
CA GLU A 18 11.71 46.94 -62.07
C GLU A 18 11.75 47.82 -60.81
N LEU A 19 12.50 47.43 -59.78
CA LEU A 19 12.68 48.25 -58.58
C LEU A 19 13.35 49.57 -58.90
N THR A 20 14.32 49.58 -59.81
CA THR A 20 15.02 50.81 -60.22
C THR A 20 14.07 51.75 -60.99
N GLN A 21 13.21 51.20 -61.85
CA GLN A 21 12.18 51.96 -62.54
C GLN A 21 11.15 52.58 -61.59
N ILE A 22 10.70 51.82 -60.59
CA ILE A 22 9.79 52.32 -59.57
C ILE A 22 10.41 53.43 -58.76
N ARG A 23 11.67 53.28 -58.33
CA ARG A 23 12.42 54.34 -57.58
C ARG A 23 12.55 55.62 -58.40
N GLN A 24 12.91 55.54 -59.67
CA GLN A 24 12.98 56.70 -60.57
C GLN A 24 11.63 57.41 -60.74
N TRP A 25 10.54 56.61 -60.91
CA TRP A 25 9.20 57.18 -61.08
C TRP A 25 8.72 57.86 -59.78
N VAL A 26 8.92 57.24 -58.59
CA VAL A 26 8.55 57.83 -57.29
C VAL A 26 9.31 59.10 -57.00
N ASN A 27 10.58 59.23 -57.43
CA ASN A 27 11.41 60.41 -57.20
C ASN A 27 11.20 61.50 -58.26
N ALA A 28 10.57 61.20 -59.39
CA ALA A 28 10.41 62.15 -60.49
C ALA A 28 9.41 63.26 -60.17
N ASP A 29 8.32 62.97 -59.43
CA ASP A 29 7.28 63.93 -59.09
C ASP A 29 6.64 63.67 -57.72
N LYS A 30 6.20 64.72 -57.05
CA LYS A 30 5.49 64.66 -55.76
C LYS A 30 4.14 63.87 -55.92
N MET A 31 3.43 64.03 -57.01
CA MET A 31 2.18 63.31 -57.27
C MET A 31 2.40 61.79 -57.41
N ASN A 32 3.49 61.38 -58.04
CA ASN A 32 3.88 59.97 -58.13
C ASN A 32 4.14 59.35 -56.78
N ARG A 33 4.76 60.12 -55.87
CA ARG A 33 5.04 59.69 -54.45
C ARG A 33 3.75 59.54 -53.67
N GLU A 34 2.82 60.45 -53.78
CA GLU A 34 1.49 60.38 -53.17
C GLU A 34 0.70 59.15 -53.66
N THR A 35 0.75 58.91 -54.95
CA THR A 35 0.13 57.74 -55.58
C THR A 35 0.72 56.46 -55.09
N PHE A 36 2.07 56.40 -54.94
CA PHE A 36 2.77 55.23 -54.41
C PHE A 36 2.34 54.90 -52.96
N TYR A 37 2.30 55.91 -52.09
CA TYR A 37 1.83 55.68 -50.72
C TYR A 37 0.39 55.33 -50.59
N HIS A 38 -0.48 55.87 -51.46
CA HIS A 38 -1.89 55.51 -51.51
C HIS A 38 -2.07 54.06 -51.92
N GLU A 39 -1.42 53.61 -53.00
CA GLU A 39 -1.48 52.21 -53.45
C GLU A 39 -0.87 51.26 -52.40
N ARG A 40 0.18 51.66 -51.71
CA ARG A 40 0.77 50.89 -50.62
C ARG A 40 -0.19 50.73 -49.44
N ALA A 41 -0.86 51.79 -49.04
CA ALA A 41 -1.85 51.73 -47.95
C ALA A 41 -3.04 50.85 -48.29
N LEU A 42 -3.53 50.87 -49.54
CA LEU A 42 -4.58 50.00 -50.04
C LEU A 42 -4.13 48.53 -50.00
N PHE A 43 -2.93 48.22 -50.42
CA PHE A 43 -2.39 46.88 -50.41
C PHE A 43 -2.25 46.33 -48.97
N ASP A 44 -1.70 47.12 -48.05
CA ASP A 44 -1.56 46.75 -46.65
C ASP A 44 -2.94 46.54 -45.99
N ALA A 45 -3.95 47.37 -46.32
CA ALA A 45 -5.31 47.19 -45.81
C ALA A 45 -5.99 45.90 -46.32
N LEU A 46 -5.73 45.50 -47.57
CA LEU A 46 -6.22 44.25 -48.13
C LEU A 46 -5.54 43.04 -47.49
N GLN A 47 -4.24 43.11 -47.21
CA GLN A 47 -3.48 42.08 -46.53
C GLN A 47 -4.00 41.90 -45.10
N LEU A 48 -4.23 42.98 -44.36
CA LEU A 48 -4.76 42.92 -42.98
C LEU A 48 -6.16 42.26 -42.96
N ASN A 49 -7.01 42.57 -43.92
CA ASN A 49 -8.33 41.93 -44.01
C ASN A 49 -8.25 40.43 -44.36
N ALA A 50 -7.27 40.05 -45.21
CA ALA A 50 -7.01 38.64 -45.50
C ALA A 50 -6.50 37.86 -44.26
N PHE A 51 -5.64 38.49 -43.44
CA PHE A 51 -5.16 37.93 -42.19
C PHE A 51 -6.26 37.78 -41.15
N GLN A 52 -7.19 38.73 -41.05
CA GLN A 52 -8.35 38.61 -40.13
C GLN A 52 -9.34 37.52 -40.55
N LYS A 53 -9.48 37.25 -41.84
CA LYS A 53 -10.39 36.22 -42.34
C LYS A 53 -9.82 34.79 -42.20
N GLY A 54 -8.50 34.65 -42.03
CA GLY A 54 -7.81 33.37 -41.84
C GLY A 54 -7.76 32.88 -40.37
N ASN A 55 -7.91 33.78 -39.40
CA ASN A 55 -7.85 33.45 -37.97
C ASN A 55 -9.22 33.34 -37.32
N HIS A 56 -10.20 32.70 -37.97
CA HIS A 56 -11.21 32.01 -37.21
C HIS A 56 -10.53 30.78 -36.58
N VAL A 57 -9.80 30.97 -35.48
CA VAL A 57 -9.59 29.95 -34.50
C VAL A 57 -10.98 29.47 -34.11
N ARG A 58 -11.41 28.39 -34.73
CA ARG A 58 -12.56 27.63 -34.31
C ARG A 58 -12.28 27.26 -32.87
N LYS A 59 -12.77 28.06 -31.91
CA LYS A 59 -12.88 27.62 -30.51
C LYS A 59 -13.69 26.33 -30.62
N GLN A 60 -13.00 25.20 -30.67
CA GLN A 60 -13.61 23.93 -30.36
C GLN A 60 -14.07 24.09 -28.92
N SER A 61 -15.31 24.44 -28.74
CA SER A 61 -16.00 24.27 -27.48
C SER A 61 -15.94 22.77 -27.23
N VAL A 62 -14.97 22.35 -26.44
CA VAL A 62 -14.93 20.98 -25.90
C VAL A 62 -16.24 20.88 -25.15
N PRO A 63 -17.21 20.05 -25.59
CA PRO A 63 -18.51 20.04 -24.96
C PRO A 63 -18.28 19.69 -23.49
N LEU A 64 -18.82 20.51 -22.61
CA LEU A 64 -18.72 20.38 -21.13
C LEU A 64 -19.04 18.94 -20.67
N TRP A 65 -19.83 18.24 -21.43
CA TRP A 65 -20.20 16.83 -21.23
C TRP A 65 -18.99 15.87 -21.19
N LYS A 66 -17.92 16.14 -21.95
CA LYS A 66 -16.71 15.29 -21.88
C LYS A 66 -15.99 15.40 -20.52
N TRP A 67 -16.09 16.56 -19.86
CA TRP A 67 -15.55 16.78 -18.51
C TRP A 67 -16.46 16.20 -17.44
N ILE A 68 -17.79 16.24 -17.64
CA ILE A 68 -18.77 15.65 -16.71
C ILE A 68 -18.60 14.12 -16.68
N GLY A 69 -18.35 13.48 -17.82
CA GLY A 69 -18.10 12.04 -17.90
C GLY A 69 -16.84 11.61 -17.15
N SER A 70 -15.76 12.40 -17.21
CA SER A 70 -14.50 12.09 -16.48
C SER A 70 -14.63 12.31 -14.96
N ALA A 71 -15.37 13.34 -14.54
CA ALA A 71 -15.64 13.59 -13.13
C ALA A 71 -16.51 12.48 -12.51
N ALA A 72 -17.55 12.04 -13.24
CA ALA A 72 -18.40 10.93 -12.79
C ALA A 72 -17.61 9.61 -12.66
N ALA A 73 -16.72 9.32 -13.62
CA ALA A 73 -15.86 8.14 -13.55
C ALA A 73 -14.90 8.20 -12.35
N ALA A 74 -14.34 9.37 -12.04
CA ALA A 74 -13.48 9.56 -10.86
C ALA A 74 -14.25 9.36 -9.55
N VAL A 75 -15.47 9.89 -9.45
CA VAL A 75 -16.33 9.71 -8.27
C VAL A 75 -16.73 8.25 -8.11
N ILE A 76 -17.09 7.55 -9.19
CA ILE A 76 -17.39 6.12 -9.15
C ILE A 76 -16.16 5.31 -8.76
N ALA A 77 -14.98 5.64 -9.28
CA ALA A 77 -13.74 4.98 -8.91
C ALA A 77 -13.39 5.19 -7.43
N LEU A 78 -13.52 6.41 -6.90
CA LEU A 78 -13.35 6.71 -5.48
C LEU A 78 -14.40 6.02 -4.61
N PHE A 79 -15.67 5.96 -5.05
CA PHE A 79 -16.74 5.25 -4.36
C PHE A 79 -16.48 3.75 -4.34
N LEU A 80 -16.01 3.16 -5.45
CA LEU A 80 -15.61 1.76 -5.51
C LEU A 80 -14.38 1.49 -4.64
N LEU A 81 -13.36 2.36 -4.64
CA LEU A 81 -12.19 2.25 -3.77
C LEU A 81 -12.55 2.37 -2.29
N TYR A 82 -13.52 3.23 -1.95
CA TYR A 82 -14.00 3.39 -0.58
C TYR A 82 -14.89 2.23 -0.12
N ASN A 83 -15.68 1.65 -1.05
CA ASN A 83 -16.58 0.52 -0.77
C ASN A 83 -15.99 -0.86 -1.15
N ILE A 84 -14.81 -0.90 -1.81
CA ILE A 84 -14.08 -2.16 -1.82
C ILE A 84 -13.77 -2.41 -0.34
N PRO A 85 -14.43 -3.39 0.33
CA PRO A 85 -13.95 -3.79 1.62
C PRO A 85 -12.48 -4.10 1.35
N VAL A 86 -11.58 -3.31 1.95
CA VAL A 86 -10.19 -3.73 2.03
C VAL A 86 -10.36 -5.16 2.50
N PHE A 87 -10.12 -6.12 1.59
CA PHE A 87 -10.03 -7.50 1.99
C PHE A 87 -8.96 -7.46 3.07
N THR A 88 -9.41 -7.16 4.29
CA THR A 88 -8.66 -7.56 5.45
C THR A 88 -8.51 -9.03 5.17
N THR A 89 -7.38 -9.40 4.63
CA THR A 89 -6.90 -10.76 4.72
C THR A 89 -7.04 -11.03 6.21
N LYS A 90 -8.24 -11.55 6.57
CA LYS A 90 -8.43 -12.18 7.86
C LYS A 90 -7.22 -13.10 7.86
N ASN A 91 -6.24 -12.75 8.66
CA ASN A 91 -5.06 -13.58 8.86
C ASN A 91 -5.69 -14.91 9.26
N ILE A 92 -5.93 -15.76 8.27
CA ILE A 92 -6.26 -17.17 8.50
C ILE A 92 -4.92 -17.66 9.01
N GLN A 93 -4.69 -17.41 10.30
CA GLN A 93 -3.65 -18.16 10.98
C GLN A 93 -4.04 -19.62 10.67
N PRO A 94 -3.19 -20.35 9.97
CA PRO A 94 -3.48 -21.76 9.72
C PRO A 94 -3.80 -22.33 11.09
N GLU A 95 -5.00 -22.87 11.24
CA GLU A 95 -5.42 -23.54 12.47
C GLU A 95 -4.38 -24.61 12.71
N ILE A 96 -3.50 -24.33 13.70
CA ILE A 96 -2.38 -25.22 13.99
C ILE A 96 -3.03 -26.50 14.51
N ALA A 97 -2.98 -27.55 13.71
CA ALA A 97 -3.49 -28.85 14.11
C ALA A 97 -2.74 -29.28 15.41
N LEU A 98 -3.46 -29.40 16.50
CA LEU A 98 -2.91 -29.82 17.77
C LEU A 98 -3.03 -31.35 17.93
N ASN A 99 -1.94 -31.98 18.29
CA ASN A 99 -1.95 -33.33 18.83
C ASN A 99 -2.49 -33.28 20.27
N THR A 100 -3.38 -34.16 20.63
CA THR A 100 -3.93 -34.21 22.01
C THR A 100 -3.70 -35.60 22.60
N ILE A 101 -3.13 -35.63 23.77
CA ILE A 101 -2.89 -36.84 24.59
C ILE A 101 -3.79 -36.77 25.82
N LYS A 102 -4.56 -37.83 26.05
CA LYS A 102 -5.37 -38.01 27.29
C LYS A 102 -4.82 -39.17 28.07
N VAL A 103 -4.44 -38.94 29.33
CA VAL A 103 -3.85 -39.92 30.21
C VAL A 103 -4.94 -40.50 31.10
N PRO A 104 -5.24 -41.81 31.04
CA PRO A 104 -6.20 -42.45 31.92
C PRO A 104 -5.83 -42.42 33.40
N ALA A 105 -6.77 -42.69 34.27
CA ALA A 105 -6.52 -42.82 35.70
C ALA A 105 -5.50 -43.95 36.00
N GLY A 106 -4.52 -43.63 36.86
CA GLY A 106 -3.50 -44.59 37.29
C GLY A 106 -2.37 -44.82 36.29
N GLN A 107 -2.35 -44.08 35.18
CA GLN A 107 -1.27 -44.14 34.17
C GLN A 107 -0.43 -42.87 34.17
N ARG A 108 0.74 -42.94 33.58
CA ARG A 108 1.64 -41.80 33.27
C ARG A 108 2.13 -41.96 31.84
N VAL A 109 2.32 -40.85 31.15
CA VAL A 109 2.82 -40.84 29.77
C VAL A 109 3.99 -39.87 29.68
N GLU A 110 5.06 -40.31 29.04
CA GLU A 110 6.20 -39.46 28.67
C GLU A 110 6.06 -39.05 27.21
N VAL A 111 6.31 -37.76 26.92
CA VAL A 111 6.25 -37.16 25.60
C VAL A 111 7.52 -36.37 25.37
N THR A 112 8.15 -36.56 24.21
CA THR A 112 9.23 -35.68 23.73
C THR A 112 8.69 -34.84 22.57
N LEU A 113 8.76 -33.52 22.73
CA LEU A 113 8.33 -32.57 21.70
C LEU A 113 9.40 -32.38 20.62
N SER A 114 9.02 -31.73 19.51
CA SER A 114 9.89 -31.46 18.35
C SER A 114 11.10 -30.54 18.67
N ASP A 115 11.03 -29.77 19.75
CA ASP A 115 12.11 -28.90 20.23
C ASP A 115 13.07 -29.59 21.21
N GLY A 116 12.84 -30.88 21.52
CA GLY A 116 13.61 -31.64 22.49
C GLY A 116 13.15 -31.50 23.93
N THR A 117 12.04 -30.82 24.20
CA THR A 117 11.43 -30.73 25.54
C THR A 117 10.85 -32.08 25.95
N HIS A 118 11.15 -32.54 27.17
CA HIS A 118 10.58 -33.75 27.76
C HIS A 118 9.48 -33.42 28.76
N ILE A 119 8.37 -34.14 28.70
CA ILE A 119 7.21 -33.90 29.54
C ILE A 119 6.70 -35.23 30.11
N TRP A 120 6.46 -35.29 31.39
CA TRP A 120 5.84 -36.42 32.05
C TRP A 120 4.45 -36.04 32.54
N LEU A 121 3.44 -36.55 31.83
CA LEU A 121 2.03 -36.32 32.13
C LEU A 121 1.57 -37.28 33.23
N ASN A 122 0.97 -36.74 34.29
CA ASN A 122 0.37 -37.54 35.36
C ASN A 122 -1.02 -38.04 34.98
N ALA A 123 -1.57 -38.92 35.81
CA ALA A 123 -2.89 -39.53 35.62
C ALA A 123 -4.01 -38.47 35.45
N ARG A 124 -5.00 -38.71 34.60
CA ARG A 124 -6.16 -37.86 34.31
C ARG A 124 -5.79 -36.53 33.70
N SER A 125 -4.59 -36.41 33.12
CA SER A 125 -4.16 -35.19 32.42
C SER A 125 -4.55 -35.22 30.94
N GLU A 126 -4.82 -34.06 30.40
CA GLU A 126 -5.01 -33.81 28.96
C GLU A 126 -3.97 -32.77 28.51
N PHE A 127 -3.19 -33.12 27.50
CA PHE A 127 -2.11 -32.31 26.99
C PHE A 127 -2.25 -32.12 25.48
N SER A 128 -2.23 -30.85 25.01
CA SER A 128 -2.33 -30.52 23.60
C SER A 128 -1.14 -29.69 23.15
N TYR A 129 -0.53 -30.06 22.03
CA TYR A 129 0.67 -29.44 21.48
C TYR A 129 0.68 -29.51 19.95
N PRO A 130 1.31 -28.56 19.24
CA PRO A 130 1.49 -28.62 17.80
C PRO A 130 2.56 -29.64 17.42
N ALA A 131 2.45 -30.23 16.21
CA ALA A 131 3.48 -31.16 15.71
C ALA A 131 4.87 -30.48 15.58
N SER A 132 4.89 -29.17 15.32
CA SER A 132 6.11 -28.35 15.30
C SER A 132 5.82 -26.92 15.74
N PHE A 133 6.81 -26.25 16.31
CA PHE A 133 6.71 -24.85 16.74
C PHE A 133 7.22 -23.93 15.66
N ASN A 134 6.34 -23.46 14.76
CA ASN A 134 6.71 -22.59 13.62
C ASN A 134 6.64 -21.09 13.93
N GLY A 135 6.01 -20.69 15.06
CA GLY A 135 5.88 -19.29 15.48
C GLY A 135 7.06 -18.80 16.34
N ASN A 136 6.89 -17.62 16.92
CA ASN A 136 7.87 -16.99 17.82
C ASN A 136 7.82 -17.54 19.25
N THR A 137 6.85 -18.39 19.55
CA THR A 137 6.65 -19.03 20.85
C THR A 137 6.46 -20.53 20.67
N ARG A 138 6.69 -21.28 21.74
CA ARG A 138 6.43 -22.72 21.86
C ARG A 138 5.25 -22.90 22.81
N GLU A 139 4.04 -22.87 22.25
CA GLU A 139 2.80 -22.92 23.07
C GLU A 139 2.22 -24.32 23.14
N VAL A 140 1.86 -24.74 24.37
CA VAL A 140 1.18 -26.00 24.67
C VAL A 140 0.04 -25.74 25.64
N ARG A 141 -0.90 -26.68 25.72
CA ARG A 141 -2.05 -26.61 26.65
C ARG A 141 -2.04 -27.80 27.57
N LEU A 142 -2.28 -27.56 28.86
CA LEU A 142 -2.36 -28.57 29.90
C LEU A 142 -3.66 -28.41 30.69
N LYS A 143 -4.33 -29.53 30.91
CA LYS A 143 -5.36 -29.70 31.93
C LYS A 143 -4.97 -30.93 32.73
N GLY A 144 -4.72 -30.79 34.02
CA GLY A 144 -4.19 -31.84 34.87
C GLY A 144 -2.82 -31.51 35.41
N GLU A 145 -1.96 -32.50 35.53
CA GLU A 145 -0.61 -32.34 36.11
C GLU A 145 0.47 -32.87 35.14
N ALA A 146 1.53 -32.09 35.02
CA ALA A 146 2.70 -32.48 34.23
C ALA A 146 4.00 -31.91 34.82
N PHE A 147 5.04 -32.68 34.74
CA PHE A 147 6.41 -32.22 34.91
C PHE A 147 7.01 -31.92 33.55
N PHE A 148 7.70 -30.78 33.47
CA PHE A 148 8.35 -30.28 32.26
C PHE A 148 9.85 -30.16 32.45
N ASP A 149 10.62 -30.72 31.53
CA ASP A 149 12.05 -30.43 31.33
C ASP A 149 12.22 -29.74 29.99
N VAL A 150 12.14 -28.41 30.01
CA VAL A 150 12.04 -27.59 28.77
C VAL A 150 13.44 -27.37 28.20
N ALA A 151 13.61 -27.71 26.93
CA ALA A 151 14.80 -27.41 26.15
C ALA A 151 15.14 -25.92 26.18
N LYS A 152 16.41 -25.57 26.46
CA LYS A 152 16.84 -24.16 26.57
C LYS A 152 16.81 -23.45 25.21
N ASP A 153 15.99 -22.41 25.12
CA ASP A 153 15.98 -21.48 24.02
C ASP A 153 15.64 -20.07 24.53
N ARG A 154 16.64 -19.18 24.54
CA ARG A 154 16.49 -17.80 25.03
C ARG A 154 15.69 -16.90 24.07
N ASN A 155 15.58 -17.30 22.81
CA ASN A 155 14.93 -16.52 21.77
C ASN A 155 13.47 -16.89 21.57
N LYS A 156 13.04 -18.07 22.08
CA LYS A 156 11.72 -18.60 21.85
C LYS A 156 11.12 -19.14 23.15
N LYS A 157 10.24 -18.36 23.74
CA LYS A 157 9.56 -18.68 24.98
C LYS A 157 8.77 -19.99 24.86
N PHE A 158 8.79 -20.81 25.89
CA PHE A 158 7.89 -21.95 26.05
C PHE A 158 6.74 -21.53 26.97
N ILE A 159 5.51 -21.74 26.53
CA ILE A 159 4.31 -21.25 27.19
C ILE A 159 3.39 -22.44 27.49
N VAL A 160 3.08 -22.68 28.75
CA VAL A 160 2.08 -23.65 29.17
C VAL A 160 0.80 -22.93 29.53
N ASN A 161 -0.23 -23.17 28.75
CA ASN A 161 -1.57 -22.60 28.94
C ASN A 161 -2.46 -23.60 29.68
N THR A 162 -2.88 -23.25 30.93
CA THR A 162 -3.73 -24.09 31.76
C THR A 162 -5.21 -23.67 31.80
N GLY A 163 -5.60 -22.83 30.88
CA GLY A 163 -6.93 -22.20 30.91
C GLY A 163 -6.90 -20.90 31.70
N ARG A 164 -6.78 -20.95 33.02
CA ARG A 164 -6.70 -19.78 33.90
C ARG A 164 -5.33 -19.10 33.88
N CYS A 165 -4.25 -19.87 34.05
CA CYS A 165 -2.90 -19.32 34.15
C CYS A 165 -2.09 -19.61 32.87
N GLU A 166 -1.14 -18.74 32.63
CA GLU A 166 -0.10 -18.89 31.64
C GLU A 166 1.27 -18.95 32.33
N VAL A 167 2.04 -19.97 32.01
CA VAL A 167 3.36 -20.21 32.57
C VAL A 167 4.39 -20.06 31.46
N GLU A 168 5.25 -19.02 31.56
CA GLU A 168 6.31 -18.73 30.59
C GLU A 168 7.67 -19.13 31.12
N VAL A 169 8.46 -19.84 30.30
CA VAL A 169 9.83 -20.21 30.59
C VAL A 169 10.75 -20.15 29.39
N LEU A 170 12.08 -20.16 29.57
CA LEU A 170 13.07 -20.16 28.48
C LEU A 170 13.92 -21.44 28.46
N GLY A 171 13.78 -22.32 29.48
CA GLY A 171 14.57 -23.54 29.61
C GLY A 171 14.69 -23.90 31.08
N THR A 172 13.66 -24.53 31.60
CA THR A 172 13.36 -24.63 33.02
C THR A 172 12.81 -26.01 33.32
N GLN A 173 13.15 -26.56 34.50
CA GLN A 173 12.51 -27.75 35.02
C GLN A 173 11.49 -27.36 36.09
N PHE A 174 10.22 -27.71 35.88
CA PHE A 174 9.12 -27.31 36.75
C PHE A 174 7.93 -28.28 36.65
N ASN A 175 7.11 -28.32 37.70
CA ASN A 175 5.85 -29.04 37.73
C ASN A 175 4.68 -28.03 37.64
N VAL A 176 3.61 -28.40 36.93
CA VAL A 176 2.36 -27.65 36.90
C VAL A 176 1.23 -28.59 37.25
N GLU A 177 0.35 -28.15 38.16
CA GLU A 177 -0.88 -28.81 38.53
C GLU A 177 -2.06 -27.87 38.30
N ALA A 178 -3.00 -28.27 37.42
CA ALA A 178 -4.18 -27.50 37.01
C ALA A 178 -5.32 -28.43 36.58
N TYR A 179 -5.83 -29.23 37.51
CA TYR A 179 -6.93 -30.17 37.21
C TYR A 179 -8.28 -29.48 37.03
N ASN A 180 -8.48 -28.35 37.66
CA ASN A 180 -9.67 -27.55 37.58
C ASN A 180 -9.31 -26.04 37.51
N GLU A 181 -10.28 -25.20 37.13
CA GLU A 181 -10.04 -23.76 36.90
C GLU A 181 -9.70 -22.98 38.18
N ASN A 182 -10.06 -23.50 39.34
CA ASN A 182 -9.86 -22.81 40.61
C ASN A 182 -8.57 -23.21 41.34
N GLU A 183 -7.95 -24.30 40.91
CA GLU A 183 -6.77 -24.86 41.54
C GLU A 183 -5.59 -24.85 40.55
N PHE A 184 -4.66 -23.97 40.80
CA PHE A 184 -3.39 -23.89 40.07
C PHE A 184 -2.23 -23.90 41.06
N SER A 185 -1.29 -24.77 40.78
CA SER A 185 -0.03 -24.85 41.54
C SER A 185 1.14 -25.03 40.57
N THR A 186 2.26 -24.44 40.87
CA THR A 186 3.50 -24.70 40.15
C THR A 186 4.69 -24.76 41.11
N ALA A 187 5.58 -25.71 40.88
CA ALA A 187 6.79 -25.90 41.65
C ALA A 187 8.00 -25.79 40.72
N LEU A 188 8.90 -24.83 41.00
CA LEU A 188 10.13 -24.64 40.27
C LEU A 188 11.21 -25.58 40.84
N ILE A 189 11.89 -26.33 39.96
CA ILE A 189 13.01 -27.20 40.31
C ILE A 189 14.33 -26.52 39.90
N GLN A 190 14.41 -26.04 38.66
CA GLN A 190 15.62 -25.39 38.18
C GLN A 190 15.26 -24.35 37.10
N GLY A 191 15.83 -23.16 37.18
CA GLY A 191 15.67 -22.08 36.21
C GLY A 191 14.83 -20.93 36.72
N SER A 192 13.91 -20.40 35.90
CA SER A 192 12.99 -19.34 36.26
C SER A 192 11.64 -19.55 35.57
N VAL A 193 10.56 -19.29 36.29
CA VAL A 193 9.18 -19.43 35.81
C VAL A 193 8.46 -18.10 36.02
N LYS A 194 7.85 -17.59 34.99
CA LYS A 194 6.91 -16.45 35.07
C LYS A 194 5.50 -16.99 34.96
N VAL A 195 4.65 -16.70 35.95
CA VAL A 195 3.24 -17.09 36.00
C VAL A 195 2.38 -15.85 35.89
N THR A 196 1.42 -15.87 34.98
CA THR A 196 0.42 -14.79 34.80
C THR A 196 -0.98 -15.38 34.93
N ASP A 197 -1.81 -14.83 35.81
CA ASP A 197 -3.23 -15.14 35.87
C ASP A 197 -3.98 -14.34 34.78
N LYS A 198 -4.71 -15.02 33.91
CA LYS A 198 -5.44 -14.38 32.81
C LYS A 198 -6.60 -13.49 33.28
N SER A 199 -7.08 -13.67 34.52
CA SER A 199 -8.08 -12.80 35.12
C SER A 199 -7.46 -11.47 35.59
N GLN A 200 -6.14 -11.43 35.78
CA GLN A 200 -5.37 -10.27 36.22
C GLN A 200 -4.05 -10.20 35.42
N PRO A 201 -4.10 -9.85 34.13
CA PRO A 201 -2.93 -9.94 33.24
C PRO A 201 -1.75 -9.04 33.63
N ASP A 202 -2.03 -7.97 34.36
CA ASP A 202 -1.02 -7.01 34.84
C ASP A 202 -0.24 -7.53 36.08
N GLU A 203 -0.74 -8.58 36.72
CA GLU A 203 -0.08 -9.22 37.87
C GLU A 203 0.62 -10.51 37.40
N SER A 204 1.94 -10.51 37.43
CA SER A 204 2.75 -11.69 37.17
C SER A 204 3.71 -11.97 38.33
N VAL A 205 3.85 -13.23 38.66
CA VAL A 205 4.81 -13.71 39.67
C VAL A 205 5.96 -14.40 38.96
N VAL A 206 7.19 -14.10 39.38
CA VAL A 206 8.41 -14.77 38.92
C VAL A 206 9.00 -15.57 40.06
N LEU A 207 9.21 -16.87 39.82
CA LEU A 207 9.83 -17.82 40.72
C LEU A 207 11.26 -18.07 40.27
#